data_bc32b0cf5e7cd8d89614835db0872fdc
#
_entry.id   bc32b0cf5e7cd8d89614835db0872fdc
#
_cell.length_a   1.000
_cell.length_b   1.000
_cell.length_c   1.000
_cell.angle_alpha   90.00
_cell.angle_beta   90.00
_cell.angle_gamma   90.00
#
_symmetry.space_group_name_H-M   'P 1'
#
loop_
_entity.id
_entity.type
_entity.pdbx_description
1 polymer ?
#
loop_
_entity_poly.entity_id
_entity_poly.type
_entity_poly.pdbx_seq_one_letter_code
_entity_poly.pdbx_strand_id
1 'polypeptide(L)'
;MAKQVLDIGFFSTMYSQINGTAHAVRFLSEAIANLGHNVHVFAPRVQNGYKRPKTLHFHEIGGVMIAPKTGFVLSAPIHKIFFCQHDYLDISHIHTHAVVGSMAVNWSKYLGIPMIGTHNSPMQYYTAQYVPIIGKLMTKGDLIWRYERHIVDKYDFVHVATKSKKDLLRDYRFKEPIVCMTNGIHDLYFTNLKENGIREKYNLEGKKVLLYASRLSPEKHPIDIIKIFKELHKAIPNAHLLLVGSDGPSTEQVKRIIKKKQYRDFVSYAGRIPFPDLLKLYDTADLTCLWSWIEAEGLVLLEAMAQGTPSVGANACGISNIIRHGETGYLANNLDQFKDYVIKLLKDDDLRAEFGKNAQKVAQDYRVSEIAKTWIKLYNFTINELYPLRYNRKDRKTRVELVKEFILHLPNVTF
;
A
#
# COMPACT_ATOMS: atom_id res chain seq x y z
N MET A 1 -19.17 -27.66 -9.85
CA MET A 1 -19.99 -26.44 -9.77
C MET A 1 -19.46 -25.44 -10.78
N ALA A 2 -20.30 -24.86 -11.61
CA ALA A 2 -19.89 -23.83 -12.57
C ALA A 2 -19.30 -22.65 -11.79
N LYS A 3 -18.17 -22.12 -12.26
CA LYS A 3 -17.49 -20.97 -11.65
C LYS A 3 -18.44 -19.77 -11.76
N GLN A 4 -19.04 -19.36 -10.66
CA GLN A 4 -19.93 -18.20 -10.65
C GLN A 4 -19.08 -16.96 -10.89
N VAL A 5 -19.38 -16.23 -11.97
CA VAL A 5 -18.80 -14.92 -12.23
C VAL A 5 -19.47 -13.93 -11.28
N LEU A 6 -18.66 -13.17 -10.53
CA LEU A 6 -19.15 -12.13 -9.63
C LEU A 6 -19.05 -10.76 -10.31
N ASP A 7 -20.01 -9.91 -10.02
CA ASP A 7 -20.02 -8.48 -10.34
C ASP A 7 -19.65 -7.69 -9.09
N ILE A 8 -18.41 -7.15 -9.05
CA ILE A 8 -17.78 -6.59 -7.85
C ILE A 8 -17.56 -5.09 -8.01
N GLY A 9 -18.16 -4.29 -7.14
CA GLY A 9 -18.00 -2.84 -7.13
C GLY A 9 -16.79 -2.41 -6.27
N PHE A 10 -15.80 -1.76 -6.86
CA PHE A 10 -14.67 -1.12 -6.19
C PHE A 10 -14.89 0.38 -6.06
N PHE A 11 -14.91 0.91 -4.84
CA PHE A 11 -15.16 2.33 -4.57
C PHE A 11 -13.94 2.99 -3.96
N SER A 12 -13.30 3.92 -4.70
CA SER A 12 -12.08 4.58 -4.24
C SER A 12 -11.95 6.00 -4.78
N THR A 13 -11.47 6.92 -3.95
CA THR A 13 -11.00 8.25 -4.41
C THR A 13 -9.59 8.20 -4.96
N MET A 14 -8.88 7.09 -4.76
CA MET A 14 -7.48 6.88 -5.16
C MET A 14 -7.39 5.69 -6.10
N TYR A 15 -7.22 5.91 -7.38
CA TYR A 15 -7.02 4.86 -8.38
C TYR A 15 -5.90 5.19 -9.36
N SER A 16 -5.86 6.41 -9.86
CA SER A 16 -4.87 6.88 -10.83
C SER A 16 -3.66 7.57 -10.21
N GLN A 17 -3.69 7.81 -8.91
CA GLN A 17 -2.58 8.41 -8.17
C GLN A 17 -1.41 7.43 -8.01
N ILE A 18 -0.22 8.00 -7.76
CA ILE A 18 0.99 7.23 -7.52
C ILE A 18 1.25 7.20 -6.02
N ASN A 19 0.58 6.30 -5.37
CA ASN A 19 0.79 6.00 -3.95
C ASN A 19 0.37 4.55 -3.66
N GLY A 20 0.80 4.01 -2.53
CA GLY A 20 0.55 2.61 -2.17
C GLY A 20 -0.93 2.23 -2.15
N THR A 21 -1.82 3.11 -1.70
CA THR A 21 -3.26 2.85 -1.68
C THR A 21 -3.84 2.71 -3.09
N ALA A 22 -3.49 3.64 -3.99
CA ALA A 22 -3.94 3.56 -5.38
C ALA A 22 -3.39 2.32 -6.10
N HIS A 23 -2.13 1.95 -5.84
CA HIS A 23 -1.54 0.71 -6.36
C HIS A 23 -2.28 -0.52 -5.85
N ALA A 24 -2.56 -0.59 -4.54
CA ALA A 24 -3.29 -1.72 -3.95
C ALA A 24 -4.68 -1.90 -4.57
N VAL A 25 -5.46 -0.83 -4.71
CA VAL A 25 -6.79 -0.88 -5.34
C VAL A 25 -6.71 -1.31 -6.79
N ARG A 26 -5.78 -0.71 -7.55
CA ARG A 26 -5.63 -0.99 -8.98
C ARG A 26 -5.18 -2.42 -9.22
N PHE A 27 -4.10 -2.86 -8.56
CA PHE A 27 -3.55 -4.19 -8.79
C PHE A 27 -4.54 -5.29 -8.38
N LEU A 28 -5.25 -5.11 -7.27
CA LEU A 28 -6.27 -6.06 -6.85
C LEU A 28 -7.44 -6.12 -7.84
N SER A 29 -7.97 -4.96 -8.26
CA SER A 29 -9.07 -4.91 -9.22
C SER A 29 -8.71 -5.53 -10.57
N GLU A 30 -7.50 -5.28 -11.07
CA GLU A 30 -6.97 -5.89 -12.29
C GLU A 30 -6.78 -7.41 -12.14
N ALA A 31 -6.22 -7.86 -11.02
CA ALA A 31 -6.00 -9.27 -10.76
C ALA A 31 -7.31 -10.05 -10.68
N ILE A 32 -8.33 -9.50 -10.03
CA ILE A 32 -9.67 -10.10 -9.97
C ILE A 32 -10.34 -10.14 -11.35
N ALA A 33 -10.22 -9.06 -12.14
CA ALA A 33 -10.72 -9.01 -13.50
C ALA A 33 -10.04 -10.06 -14.39
N ASN A 34 -8.73 -10.29 -14.21
CA ASN A 34 -7.97 -11.32 -14.92
C ASN A 34 -8.37 -12.76 -14.50
N LEU A 35 -8.97 -12.94 -13.32
CA LEU A 35 -9.58 -14.21 -12.92
C LEU A 35 -10.93 -14.48 -13.60
N GLY A 36 -11.44 -13.53 -14.40
CA GLY A 36 -12.67 -13.64 -15.16
C GLY A 36 -13.92 -13.17 -14.44
N HIS A 37 -13.78 -12.37 -13.36
CA HIS A 37 -14.90 -11.70 -12.71
C HIS A 37 -15.10 -10.30 -13.30
N ASN A 38 -16.33 -9.78 -13.26
CA ASN A 38 -16.62 -8.41 -13.68
C ASN A 38 -16.29 -7.45 -12.53
N VAL A 39 -15.41 -6.51 -12.80
CA VAL A 39 -14.97 -5.52 -11.80
C VAL A 39 -15.41 -4.13 -12.23
N HIS A 40 -16.21 -3.47 -11.41
CA HIS A 40 -16.74 -2.12 -11.63
C HIS A 40 -16.03 -1.15 -10.71
N VAL A 41 -15.11 -0.34 -11.27
CA VAL A 41 -14.30 0.63 -10.51
C VAL A 41 -14.98 2.01 -10.56
N PHE A 42 -15.42 2.49 -9.40
CA PHE A 42 -15.97 3.82 -9.20
C PHE A 42 -14.90 4.72 -8.59
N ALA A 43 -14.27 5.56 -9.41
CA ALA A 43 -13.16 6.40 -9.01
C ALA A 43 -13.09 7.70 -9.84
N PRO A 44 -12.36 8.73 -9.38
CA PRO A 44 -12.06 9.90 -10.19
C PRO A 44 -11.30 9.52 -11.45
N ARG A 45 -11.36 10.41 -12.45
CA ARG A 45 -10.80 10.21 -13.79
C ARG A 45 -9.42 9.55 -13.80
N VAL A 46 -9.27 8.53 -14.64
CA VAL A 46 -7.99 7.88 -14.93
C VAL A 46 -7.26 8.64 -16.04
N GLN A 47 -5.92 8.65 -15.99
CA GLN A 47 -5.09 9.24 -17.05
C GLN A 47 -5.32 8.52 -18.39
N ASN A 48 -5.30 9.27 -19.49
CA ASN A 48 -5.41 8.73 -20.85
C ASN A 48 -4.30 7.70 -21.13
N GLY A 49 -4.63 6.64 -21.88
CA GLY A 49 -3.67 5.61 -22.29
C GLY A 49 -3.53 4.42 -21.33
N TYR A 50 -4.28 4.39 -20.22
CA TYR A 50 -4.28 3.23 -19.33
C TYR A 50 -4.96 2.01 -19.98
N LYS A 51 -4.16 0.93 -20.19
CA LYS A 51 -4.66 -0.36 -20.68
C LYS A 51 -5.19 -1.17 -19.51
N ARG A 52 -6.42 -1.64 -19.60
CA ARG A 52 -7.12 -2.40 -18.55
C ARG A 52 -7.64 -3.75 -19.07
N PRO A 53 -7.85 -4.75 -18.21
CA PRO A 53 -8.56 -5.99 -18.58
C PRO A 53 -9.95 -5.71 -19.17
N LYS A 54 -10.42 -6.57 -20.07
CA LYS A 54 -11.74 -6.40 -20.71
C LYS A 54 -12.90 -6.45 -19.72
N THR A 55 -12.78 -7.23 -18.66
CA THR A 55 -13.77 -7.41 -17.59
C THR A 55 -13.68 -6.34 -16.49
N LEU A 56 -12.82 -5.32 -16.66
CA LEU A 56 -12.73 -4.17 -15.77
C LEU A 56 -13.46 -2.97 -16.38
N HIS A 57 -14.57 -2.60 -15.78
CA HIS A 57 -15.43 -1.50 -16.18
C HIS A 57 -15.16 -0.27 -15.30
N PHE A 58 -14.80 0.84 -15.90
CA PHE A 58 -14.45 2.05 -15.16
C PHE A 58 -15.59 3.07 -15.22
N HIS A 59 -16.07 3.49 -14.04
CA HIS A 59 -17.11 4.47 -13.84
C HIS A 59 -16.51 5.74 -13.23
N GLU A 60 -16.40 6.78 -14.04
CA GLU A 60 -15.80 8.03 -13.60
C GLU A 60 -16.72 8.77 -12.62
N ILE A 61 -16.21 9.05 -11.43
CA ILE A 61 -16.84 9.90 -10.44
C ILE A 61 -16.27 11.33 -10.58
N GLY A 62 -17.15 12.33 -10.64
CA GLY A 62 -16.74 13.72 -10.65
C GLY A 62 -15.95 14.08 -9.38
N GLY A 63 -14.99 14.98 -9.52
CA GLY A 63 -14.18 15.45 -8.39
C GLY A 63 -13.36 16.68 -8.72
N VAL A 64 -12.99 17.43 -7.66
CA VAL A 64 -12.13 18.61 -7.74
C VAL A 64 -10.78 18.28 -7.10
N MET A 65 -9.71 18.54 -7.81
CA MET A 65 -8.35 18.36 -7.28
C MET A 65 -8.05 19.49 -6.26
N ILE A 66 -8.00 19.15 -4.98
CA ILE A 66 -7.76 20.14 -3.91
C ILE A 66 -6.29 20.20 -3.47
N ALA A 67 -5.49 19.21 -3.83
CA ALA A 67 -4.06 19.19 -3.52
C ALA A 67 -3.26 18.65 -4.72
N PRO A 68 -2.92 19.49 -5.73
CA PRO A 68 -2.27 19.06 -6.97
C PRO A 68 -0.94 18.33 -6.77
N LYS A 69 -0.14 18.75 -5.78
CA LYS A 69 1.15 18.13 -5.46
C LYS A 69 1.05 16.70 -4.93
N THR A 70 -0.10 16.31 -4.41
CA THR A 70 -0.34 14.98 -3.84
C THR A 70 -1.30 14.15 -4.70
N GLY A 71 -1.93 14.77 -5.68
CA GLY A 71 -2.98 14.16 -6.51
C GLY A 71 -4.28 13.92 -5.72
N PHE A 72 -4.48 14.58 -4.57
CA PHE A 72 -5.68 14.37 -3.77
C PHE A 72 -6.89 15.03 -4.43
N VAL A 73 -7.88 14.21 -4.78
CA VAL A 73 -9.14 14.62 -5.40
C VAL A 73 -10.24 14.51 -4.35
N LEU A 74 -10.91 15.63 -4.09
CA LEU A 74 -12.16 15.61 -3.36
C LEU A 74 -13.27 15.24 -4.36
N SER A 75 -13.74 14.03 -4.29
CA SER A 75 -14.84 13.57 -5.13
C SER A 75 -16.15 14.17 -4.62
N ALA A 76 -16.84 14.86 -5.50
CA ALA A 76 -18.23 15.28 -5.29
C ALA A 76 -19.11 14.39 -6.17
N PRO A 77 -19.65 13.32 -5.62
CA PRO A 77 -20.40 12.33 -6.39
C PRO A 77 -21.81 12.80 -6.64
N ILE A 78 -21.96 13.77 -7.46
CA ILE A 78 -23.25 14.33 -7.82
C ILE A 78 -23.83 13.51 -8.98
N HIS A 79 -24.99 12.92 -8.79
CA HIS A 79 -25.91 12.32 -9.77
C HIS A 79 -25.47 11.06 -10.54
N LYS A 80 -24.23 10.91 -11.03
CA LYS A 80 -23.88 9.76 -11.92
C LYS A 80 -23.92 8.41 -11.23
N ILE A 81 -23.60 8.30 -9.93
CA ILE A 81 -23.67 7.03 -9.20
C ILE A 81 -25.13 6.58 -8.97
N PHE A 82 -26.03 7.53 -8.71
CA PHE A 82 -27.45 7.22 -8.47
C PHE A 82 -28.23 6.86 -9.74
N PHE A 83 -27.70 7.22 -10.91
CA PHE A 83 -28.34 6.95 -12.20
C PHE A 83 -27.61 5.94 -13.07
N CYS A 84 -26.49 5.37 -12.61
CA CYS A 84 -25.90 4.22 -13.28
C CYS A 84 -26.85 3.03 -13.12
N GLN A 85 -27.34 2.49 -14.21
CA GLN A 85 -28.15 1.27 -14.30
C GLN A 85 -27.32 0.02 -13.93
N HIS A 86 -26.77 -0.02 -12.70
CA HIS A 86 -25.89 -1.10 -12.23
C HIS A 86 -26.57 -1.82 -11.07
N ASP A 87 -27.79 -2.29 -11.29
CA ASP A 87 -28.62 -3.01 -10.32
C ASP A 87 -28.11 -4.44 -10.05
N TYR A 88 -26.94 -4.80 -10.60
CA TYR A 88 -26.44 -6.18 -10.65
C TYR A 88 -25.13 -6.42 -9.88
N LEU A 89 -24.67 -5.50 -9.04
CA LEU A 89 -23.50 -5.77 -8.20
C LEU A 89 -23.83 -6.84 -7.15
N ASP A 90 -22.95 -7.84 -7.03
CA ASP A 90 -23.04 -8.87 -6.00
C ASP A 90 -22.49 -8.42 -4.66
N ILE A 91 -21.47 -7.53 -4.68
CA ILE A 91 -20.78 -7.04 -3.48
C ILE A 91 -20.09 -5.71 -3.74
N SER A 92 -20.01 -4.87 -2.72
CA SER A 92 -19.26 -3.61 -2.71
C SER A 92 -17.98 -3.73 -1.89
N HIS A 93 -16.82 -3.40 -2.49
CA HIS A 93 -15.54 -3.28 -1.84
C HIS A 93 -15.10 -1.81 -1.75
N ILE A 94 -15.09 -1.25 -0.55
CA ILE A 94 -14.94 0.19 -0.30
C ILE A 94 -13.53 0.47 0.23
N HIS A 95 -12.72 1.19 -0.55
CA HIS A 95 -11.32 1.51 -0.23
C HIS A 95 -11.11 2.92 0.32
N THR A 96 -12.14 3.76 0.34
CA THR A 96 -12.08 5.12 0.86
C THR A 96 -13.32 5.41 1.70
N HIS A 97 -13.14 5.74 2.98
CA HIS A 97 -14.21 5.92 3.94
C HIS A 97 -14.81 7.34 3.98
N ALA A 98 -14.30 8.28 3.15
CA ALA A 98 -14.82 9.65 3.02
C ALA A 98 -16.12 9.70 2.19
N VAL A 99 -16.32 10.73 1.40
CA VAL A 99 -17.54 10.98 0.63
C VAL A 99 -17.93 9.78 -0.27
N VAL A 100 -16.98 9.24 -1.03
CA VAL A 100 -17.21 8.08 -1.91
C VAL A 100 -17.63 6.84 -1.11
N GLY A 101 -16.99 6.62 0.04
CA GLY A 101 -17.34 5.50 0.92
C GLY A 101 -18.75 5.61 1.50
N SER A 102 -19.13 6.82 1.97
CA SER A 102 -20.49 7.06 2.47
C SER A 102 -21.56 6.79 1.42
N MET A 103 -21.28 7.15 0.18
CA MET A 103 -22.20 6.90 -0.92
C MET A 103 -22.26 5.43 -1.32
N ALA A 104 -21.10 4.77 -1.41
CA ALA A 104 -21.04 3.34 -1.63
C ALA A 104 -21.86 2.57 -0.57
N VAL A 105 -21.77 2.98 0.70
CA VAL A 105 -22.60 2.43 1.80
C VAL A 105 -24.09 2.64 1.55
N ASN A 106 -24.50 3.84 1.18
CA ASN A 106 -25.91 4.14 0.94
C ASN A 106 -26.44 3.36 -0.27
N TRP A 107 -25.65 3.27 -1.33
CA TRP A 107 -26.01 2.52 -2.51
C TRP A 107 -26.07 1.01 -2.24
N SER A 108 -25.07 0.43 -1.57
CA SER A 108 -25.11 -1.00 -1.21
C SER A 108 -26.33 -1.35 -0.36
N LYS A 109 -26.75 -0.45 0.53
CA LYS A 109 -27.98 -0.61 1.30
C LYS A 109 -29.24 -0.56 0.42
N TYR A 110 -29.27 0.35 -0.55
CA TYR A 110 -30.39 0.46 -1.48
C TYR A 110 -30.52 -0.80 -2.34
N LEU A 111 -29.39 -1.31 -2.84
CA LEU A 111 -29.36 -2.56 -3.62
C LEU A 111 -29.55 -3.82 -2.78
N GLY A 112 -29.45 -3.74 -1.46
CA GLY A 112 -29.57 -4.91 -0.58
C GLY A 112 -28.37 -5.87 -0.73
N ILE A 113 -27.16 -5.37 -1.02
CA ILE A 113 -25.95 -6.16 -1.25
C ILE A 113 -24.95 -6.03 -0.10
N PRO A 114 -24.10 -7.06 0.11
CA PRO A 114 -23.02 -7.01 1.12
C PRO A 114 -22.00 -5.94 0.78
N MET A 115 -21.32 -5.44 1.82
CA MET A 115 -20.27 -4.45 1.70
C MET A 115 -19.11 -4.73 2.65
N ILE A 116 -17.92 -4.63 2.12
CA ILE A 116 -16.66 -4.73 2.89
C ILE A 116 -15.84 -3.46 2.71
N GLY A 117 -14.99 -3.17 3.68
CA GLY A 117 -14.13 -2.01 3.61
C GLY A 117 -12.66 -2.36 3.80
N THR A 118 -11.78 -1.80 2.98
CA THR A 118 -10.34 -1.85 3.19
C THR A 118 -9.84 -0.55 3.82
N HIS A 119 -9.20 -0.65 4.97
CA HIS A 119 -8.65 0.49 5.70
C HIS A 119 -7.13 0.61 5.49
N ASN A 120 -6.73 1.26 4.39
CA ASN A 120 -5.31 1.42 4.03
C ASN A 120 -4.66 2.69 4.60
N SER A 121 -5.40 3.79 4.68
CA SER A 121 -4.81 5.11 4.97
C SER A 121 -5.16 5.61 6.37
N PRO A 122 -4.18 6.15 7.13
CA PRO A 122 -4.45 6.85 8.38
C PRO A 122 -5.05 8.23 8.08
N MET A 123 -6.38 8.30 7.92
CA MET A 123 -7.09 9.52 7.53
C MET A 123 -6.80 10.70 8.45
N GLN A 124 -6.64 10.47 9.75
CA GLN A 124 -6.25 11.51 10.72
C GLN A 124 -4.94 12.20 10.36
N TYR A 125 -3.92 11.41 10.02
CA TYR A 125 -2.60 11.95 9.69
C TYR A 125 -2.68 12.82 8.43
N TYR A 126 -3.31 12.31 7.38
CA TYR A 126 -3.42 13.03 6.11
C TYR A 126 -4.34 14.23 6.21
N THR A 127 -5.44 14.16 6.95
CA THR A 127 -6.35 15.31 7.17
C THR A 127 -5.63 16.42 7.92
N ALA A 128 -4.88 16.09 8.98
CA ALA A 128 -4.11 17.08 9.72
C ALA A 128 -3.02 17.75 8.87
N GLN A 129 -2.41 17.00 7.96
CA GLN A 129 -1.31 17.48 7.12
C GLN A 129 -1.78 18.30 5.91
N TYR A 130 -2.87 17.87 5.25
CA TYR A 130 -3.31 18.47 3.98
C TYR A 130 -4.46 19.48 4.11
N VAL A 131 -5.15 19.49 5.24
CA VAL A 131 -6.21 20.45 5.56
C VAL A 131 -5.92 21.08 6.94
N PRO A 132 -4.90 21.95 7.07
CA PRO A 132 -4.27 22.27 8.35
C PRO A 132 -5.21 22.86 9.40
N ILE A 133 -6.15 23.72 9.01
CA ILE A 133 -7.07 24.40 9.95
C ILE A 133 -8.17 23.42 10.39
N ILE A 134 -8.92 22.89 9.43
CA ILE A 134 -10.05 21.98 9.68
C ILE A 134 -9.51 20.63 10.21
N GLY A 135 -8.41 20.13 9.67
CA GLY A 135 -7.80 18.89 10.07
C GLY A 135 -7.34 18.89 11.54
N LYS A 136 -6.70 19.97 12.00
CA LYS A 136 -6.34 20.11 13.42
C LYS A 136 -7.56 20.17 14.33
N LEU A 137 -8.65 20.79 13.90
CA LEU A 137 -9.91 20.82 14.66
C LEU A 137 -10.56 19.44 14.69
N MET A 138 -10.59 18.73 13.56
CA MET A 138 -11.19 17.38 13.46
C MET A 138 -10.38 16.30 14.17
N THR A 139 -9.07 16.47 14.32
CA THR A 139 -8.21 15.55 15.09
C THR A 139 -8.37 15.73 16.60
N LYS A 140 -8.82 16.93 17.07
CA LYS A 140 -9.20 17.13 18.46
C LYS A 140 -10.50 16.38 18.75
N GLY A 141 -10.52 15.57 19.81
CA GLY A 141 -11.72 14.89 20.28
C GLY A 141 -12.16 13.67 19.45
N ASP A 142 -11.27 13.04 18.72
CA ASP A 142 -11.52 11.80 17.95
C ASP A 142 -12.65 11.88 16.91
N LEU A 143 -12.97 13.08 16.42
CA LEU A 143 -14.09 13.26 15.47
C LEU A 143 -13.91 12.45 14.19
N ILE A 144 -12.68 12.39 13.67
CA ILE A 144 -12.39 11.59 12.48
C ILE A 144 -12.63 10.10 12.75
N TRP A 145 -12.13 9.59 13.88
CA TRP A 145 -12.34 8.19 14.27
C TRP A 145 -13.82 7.86 14.53
N ARG A 146 -14.57 8.80 15.10
CA ARG A 146 -16.03 8.64 15.30
C ARG A 146 -16.76 8.56 13.96
N TYR A 147 -16.38 9.42 13.01
CA TYR A 147 -16.92 9.39 11.66
C TYR A 147 -16.56 8.07 10.94
N GLU A 148 -15.29 7.67 10.96
CA GLU A 148 -14.85 6.41 10.35
C GLU A 148 -15.59 5.21 10.96
N ARG A 149 -15.70 5.13 12.28
CA ARG A 149 -16.48 4.07 12.94
C ARG A 149 -17.93 4.04 12.45
N HIS A 150 -18.58 5.20 12.34
CA HIS A 150 -19.96 5.27 11.85
C HIS A 150 -20.12 4.67 10.44
N ILE A 151 -19.12 4.82 9.58
CA ILE A 151 -19.13 4.22 8.24
C ILE A 151 -18.81 2.72 8.33
N VAL A 152 -17.74 2.37 9.04
CA VAL A 152 -17.20 1.01 9.15
C VAL A 152 -18.19 0.07 9.88
N ASP A 153 -18.94 0.54 10.87
CA ASP A 153 -19.98 -0.24 11.54
C ASP A 153 -21.10 -0.74 10.59
N LYS A 154 -21.08 -0.27 9.36
CA LYS A 154 -22.02 -0.71 8.31
C LYS A 154 -21.43 -1.79 7.41
N TYR A 155 -20.16 -2.15 7.53
CA TYR A 155 -19.51 -3.20 6.76
C TYR A 155 -19.79 -4.58 7.35
N ASP A 156 -19.72 -5.60 6.51
CA ASP A 156 -19.81 -6.98 6.96
C ASP A 156 -18.53 -7.41 7.65
N PHE A 157 -17.38 -6.97 7.12
CA PHE A 157 -16.09 -6.97 7.79
C PHE A 157 -15.18 -5.85 7.27
N VAL A 158 -14.08 -5.61 7.98
CA VAL A 158 -13.03 -4.66 7.62
C VAL A 158 -11.75 -5.42 7.29
N HIS A 159 -11.14 -5.08 6.18
CA HIS A 159 -9.81 -5.54 5.82
C HIS A 159 -8.74 -4.51 6.19
N VAL A 160 -7.61 -5.00 6.68
CA VAL A 160 -6.38 -4.23 6.91
C VAL A 160 -5.18 -5.02 6.40
N ALA A 161 -4.15 -4.31 5.93
CA ALA A 161 -2.97 -4.96 5.37
C ALA A 161 -2.03 -5.56 6.45
N THR A 162 -2.06 -5.06 7.68
CA THR A 162 -1.09 -5.43 8.72
C THR A 162 -1.74 -5.55 10.10
N LYS A 163 -1.10 -6.38 10.95
CA LYS A 163 -1.51 -6.57 12.35
C LYS A 163 -1.46 -5.25 13.14
N SER A 164 -0.42 -4.46 12.95
CA SER A 164 -0.30 -3.14 13.61
C SER A 164 -1.47 -2.22 13.27
N LYS A 165 -1.97 -2.28 12.03
CA LYS A 165 -3.16 -1.51 11.64
C LYS A 165 -4.44 -2.05 12.27
N LYS A 166 -4.56 -3.37 12.39
CA LYS A 166 -5.68 -3.99 13.10
C LYS A 166 -5.71 -3.57 14.57
N ASP A 167 -4.56 -3.65 15.26
CA ASP A 167 -4.44 -3.28 16.67
C ASP A 167 -4.83 -1.80 16.86
N LEU A 168 -4.35 -0.92 15.97
CA LEU A 168 -4.74 0.49 15.97
C LEU A 168 -6.27 0.68 15.84
N LEU A 169 -6.94 -0.04 14.95
CA LEU A 169 -8.40 0.06 14.83
C LEU A 169 -9.11 -0.45 16.08
N ARG A 170 -8.60 -1.50 16.75
CA ARG A 170 -9.14 -1.99 18.02
C ARG A 170 -8.97 -0.97 19.15
N ASP A 171 -7.83 -0.29 19.24
CA ASP A 171 -7.58 0.80 20.20
C ASP A 171 -8.60 1.93 20.02
N TYR A 172 -8.95 2.25 18.78
CA TYR A 172 -9.99 3.21 18.44
C TYR A 172 -11.42 2.63 18.45
N ARG A 173 -11.62 1.47 19.09
CA ARG A 173 -12.94 0.85 19.39
C ARG A 173 -13.75 0.45 18.17
N PHE A 174 -13.10 0.10 17.07
CA PHE A 174 -13.78 -0.55 15.94
C PHE A 174 -14.22 -1.96 16.34
N LYS A 175 -15.50 -2.29 16.18
CA LYS A 175 -16.10 -3.53 16.71
C LYS A 175 -16.36 -4.60 15.65
N GLU A 176 -16.43 -4.21 14.37
CA GLU A 176 -16.69 -5.15 13.30
C GLU A 176 -15.55 -6.18 13.14
N PRO A 177 -15.81 -7.35 12.53
CA PRO A 177 -14.75 -8.31 12.23
C PRO A 177 -13.63 -7.63 11.44
N ILE A 178 -12.37 -7.82 11.84
CA ILE A 178 -11.20 -7.27 11.14
C ILE A 178 -10.38 -8.43 10.59
N VAL A 179 -10.30 -8.51 9.28
CA VAL A 179 -9.47 -9.47 8.55
C VAL A 179 -8.15 -8.81 8.20
N CYS A 180 -7.04 -9.43 8.59
CA CYS A 180 -5.70 -8.95 8.26
C CYS A 180 -5.11 -9.81 7.14
N MET A 181 -4.84 -9.19 6.00
CA MET A 181 -4.25 -9.82 4.82
C MET A 181 -3.47 -8.77 4.04
N THR A 182 -2.32 -9.10 3.49
CA THR A 182 -1.53 -8.19 2.64
C THR A 182 -2.34 -7.67 1.44
N ASN A 183 -2.04 -6.44 1.00
CA ASN A 183 -2.56 -5.94 -0.28
C ASN A 183 -1.93 -6.66 -1.49
N GLY A 184 -0.74 -7.23 -1.30
CA GLY A 184 0.04 -7.82 -2.36
C GLY A 184 0.71 -6.80 -3.28
N ILE A 185 1.62 -7.30 -4.11
CA ILE A 185 2.30 -6.54 -5.17
C ILE A 185 2.04 -7.18 -6.54
N HIS A 186 2.13 -6.36 -7.57
CA HIS A 186 1.86 -6.79 -8.94
C HIS A 186 2.83 -7.89 -9.39
N ASP A 187 2.33 -8.89 -10.13
CA ASP A 187 3.15 -10.04 -10.57
C ASP A 187 4.34 -9.64 -11.45
N LEU A 188 4.32 -8.49 -12.09
CA LEU A 188 5.46 -7.94 -12.83
C LEU A 188 6.70 -7.71 -11.95
N TYR A 189 6.55 -7.50 -10.65
CA TYR A 189 7.71 -7.40 -9.74
C TYR A 189 8.48 -8.71 -9.57
N PHE A 190 7.93 -9.84 -10.01
CA PHE A 190 8.58 -11.16 -9.98
C PHE A 190 9.20 -11.55 -11.33
N THR A 191 9.24 -10.62 -12.28
CA THR A 191 9.85 -10.86 -13.58
C THR A 191 11.37 -10.78 -13.45
N ASN A 192 12.08 -11.81 -13.87
CA ASN A 192 13.53 -11.76 -13.95
C ASN A 192 13.94 -10.87 -15.12
N LEU A 193 14.49 -9.72 -14.81
CA LEU A 193 15.04 -8.79 -15.81
C LEU A 193 16.53 -9.05 -15.92
N LYS A 194 16.97 -9.47 -17.11
CA LYS A 194 18.41 -9.49 -17.39
C LYS A 194 18.97 -8.08 -17.31
N GLU A 195 20.22 -7.96 -16.86
CA GLU A 195 20.99 -6.73 -16.82
C GLU A 195 20.86 -5.94 -18.13
N ASN A 196 20.81 -4.61 -18.08
CA ASN A 196 20.38 -3.80 -19.20
C ASN A 196 20.78 -2.32 -19.11
N GLY A 197 21.95 -2.02 -18.58
CA GLY A 197 22.52 -0.68 -18.53
C GLY A 197 21.86 0.28 -17.54
N ILE A 198 21.11 -0.23 -16.56
CA ILE A 198 20.47 0.65 -15.56
C ILE A 198 21.50 1.28 -14.62
N ARG A 199 22.58 0.57 -14.29
CA ARG A 199 23.68 1.11 -13.48
C ARG A 199 24.38 2.26 -14.21
N GLU A 200 24.67 2.12 -15.49
CA GLU A 200 25.23 3.18 -16.33
C GLU A 200 24.30 4.39 -16.39
N LYS A 201 23.02 4.17 -16.67
CA LYS A 201 22.00 5.24 -16.76
C LYS A 201 21.93 6.13 -15.54
N TYR A 202 22.15 5.58 -14.36
CA TYR A 202 22.07 6.30 -13.08
C TYR A 202 23.44 6.53 -12.44
N ASN A 203 24.55 6.32 -13.16
CA ASN A 203 25.94 6.48 -12.70
C ASN A 203 26.25 5.66 -11.43
N LEU A 204 25.87 4.39 -11.42
CA LEU A 204 26.00 3.47 -10.28
C LEU A 204 27.07 2.40 -10.48
N GLU A 205 27.85 2.45 -11.54
CA GLU A 205 28.90 1.50 -11.84
C GLU A 205 29.97 1.47 -10.76
N GLY A 206 30.37 0.29 -10.32
CA GLY A 206 31.33 0.09 -9.23
C GLY A 206 30.88 0.52 -7.82
N LYS A 207 29.63 0.97 -7.68
CA LYS A 207 29.10 1.44 -6.41
C LYS A 207 28.26 0.37 -5.68
N LYS A 208 28.33 0.36 -4.35
CA LYS A 208 27.37 -0.35 -3.51
C LYS A 208 26.16 0.56 -3.26
N VAL A 209 25.01 0.17 -3.75
CA VAL A 209 23.82 1.02 -3.86
C VAL A 209 22.83 0.73 -2.73
N LEU A 210 22.61 1.75 -1.88
CA LEU A 210 21.43 1.81 -1.01
C LEU A 210 20.31 2.56 -1.74
N LEU A 211 19.24 1.88 -2.08
CA LEU A 211 18.08 2.45 -2.78
C LEU A 211 17.03 2.91 -1.77
N TYR A 212 16.69 4.19 -1.81
CA TYR A 212 15.53 4.74 -1.11
C TYR A 212 14.43 5.00 -2.14
N ALA A 213 13.39 4.16 -2.14
CA ALA A 213 12.26 4.27 -3.07
C ALA A 213 11.00 4.75 -2.35
N SER A 214 10.77 6.06 -2.32
CA SER A 214 9.58 6.64 -1.67
C SER A 214 9.34 8.09 -2.12
N ARG A 215 8.12 8.59 -1.91
CA ARG A 215 7.84 10.02 -2.01
C ARG A 215 8.69 10.80 -1.00
N LEU A 216 9.25 11.94 -1.43
CA LEU A 216 10.04 12.79 -0.54
C LEU A 216 9.14 13.61 0.39
N SER A 217 8.67 13.00 1.46
CA SER A 217 7.78 13.59 2.45
C SER A 217 8.31 13.41 3.89
N PRO A 218 7.93 14.28 4.84
CA PRO A 218 8.48 14.27 6.20
C PRO A 218 8.35 12.93 6.91
N GLU A 219 7.21 12.25 6.76
CA GLU A 219 6.92 10.95 7.38
C GLU A 219 7.80 9.80 6.87
N LYS A 220 8.49 10.01 5.74
CA LYS A 220 9.43 9.06 5.16
C LYS A 220 10.89 9.37 5.50
N HIS A 221 11.13 10.43 6.25
CA HIS A 221 12.42 10.83 6.80
C HIS A 221 13.61 10.84 5.82
N PRO A 222 13.47 11.33 4.56
CA PRO A 222 14.57 11.30 3.59
C PRO A 222 15.79 12.09 4.07
N ILE A 223 15.59 13.16 4.83
CA ILE A 223 16.67 14.00 5.34
C ILE A 223 17.53 13.26 6.36
N ASP A 224 16.90 12.45 7.22
CA ASP A 224 17.62 11.70 8.25
C ASP A 224 18.46 10.59 7.61
N ILE A 225 17.92 9.91 6.59
CA ILE A 225 18.66 8.93 5.79
C ILE A 225 19.86 9.58 5.09
N ILE A 226 19.70 10.76 4.46
CA ILE A 226 20.83 11.48 3.82
C ILE A 226 21.91 11.84 4.86
N LYS A 227 21.52 12.31 6.05
CA LYS A 227 22.47 12.70 7.09
C LYS A 227 23.27 11.51 7.60
N ILE A 228 22.59 10.41 7.93
CA ILE A 228 23.27 9.21 8.46
C ILE A 228 24.11 8.53 7.39
N PHE A 229 23.73 8.63 6.12
CA PHE A 229 24.48 8.06 5.01
C PHE A 229 25.88 8.69 4.85
N LYS A 230 26.11 9.93 5.29
CA LYS A 230 27.43 10.54 5.31
C LYS A 230 28.41 9.75 6.20
N GLU A 231 27.96 9.26 7.35
CA GLU A 231 28.79 8.44 8.23
C GLU A 231 29.01 7.04 7.64
N LEU A 232 27.96 6.48 7.02
CA LEU A 232 28.00 5.21 6.32
C LEU A 232 29.02 5.26 5.17
N HIS A 233 29.00 6.31 4.35
CA HIS A 233 29.95 6.48 3.24
C HIS A 233 31.42 6.55 3.72
N LYS A 234 31.69 7.11 4.92
CA LYS A 234 33.05 7.07 5.51
C LYS A 234 33.51 5.62 5.78
N ALA A 235 32.60 4.74 6.20
CA ALA A 235 32.90 3.34 6.47
C ALA A 235 32.97 2.48 5.20
N ILE A 236 32.32 2.92 4.11
CA ILE A 236 32.24 2.23 2.80
C ILE A 236 32.35 3.31 1.71
N PRO A 237 33.58 3.66 1.25
CA PRO A 237 33.79 4.79 0.32
C PRO A 237 33.14 4.66 -1.05
N ASN A 238 32.82 3.44 -1.51
CA ASN A 238 32.09 3.20 -2.74
C ASN A 238 30.56 3.05 -2.54
N ALA A 239 30.04 3.29 -1.32
CA ALA A 239 28.59 3.30 -1.09
C ALA A 239 27.94 4.54 -1.70
N HIS A 240 26.78 4.36 -2.31
CA HIS A 240 25.97 5.42 -2.93
C HIS A 240 24.51 5.32 -2.49
N LEU A 241 23.93 6.44 -2.06
CA LEU A 241 22.51 6.55 -1.77
C LEU A 241 21.78 7.09 -3.02
N LEU A 242 20.93 6.27 -3.60
CA LEU A 242 20.04 6.67 -4.68
C LEU A 242 18.63 6.88 -4.14
N LEU A 243 18.14 8.12 -4.18
CA LEU A 243 16.75 8.43 -3.87
C LEU A 243 15.92 8.43 -5.16
N VAL A 244 14.83 7.68 -5.17
CA VAL A 244 13.85 7.66 -6.25
C VAL A 244 12.45 7.85 -5.71
N GLY A 245 11.58 8.49 -6.47
CA GLY A 245 10.18 8.69 -6.08
C GLY A 245 9.62 10.03 -6.52
N SER A 246 8.34 10.24 -6.25
CA SER A 246 7.67 11.48 -6.60
C SER A 246 8.06 12.62 -5.66
N ASP A 247 7.98 13.83 -6.18
CA ASP A 247 8.11 15.05 -5.38
C ASP A 247 7.08 15.08 -4.23
N GLY A 248 7.51 15.65 -3.12
CA GLY A 248 6.73 15.84 -1.91
C GLY A 248 7.19 17.08 -1.13
N PRO A 249 6.64 17.32 0.07
CA PRO A 249 6.98 18.51 0.87
C PRO A 249 8.47 18.64 1.20
N SER A 250 9.23 17.53 1.25
CA SER A 250 10.66 17.54 1.57
C SER A 250 11.57 17.71 0.35
N THR A 251 11.04 17.74 -0.87
CA THR A 251 11.83 17.72 -2.12
C THR A 251 12.82 18.86 -2.23
N GLU A 252 12.40 20.10 -2.00
CA GLU A 252 13.28 21.24 -2.14
C GLU A 252 14.40 21.24 -1.07
N GLN A 253 14.09 20.73 0.11
CA GLN A 253 15.11 20.57 1.15
C GLN A 253 16.12 19.47 0.77
N VAL A 254 15.65 18.31 0.25
CA VAL A 254 16.51 17.25 -0.25
C VAL A 254 17.43 17.78 -1.34
N LYS A 255 16.88 18.43 -2.39
CA LYS A 255 17.67 19.00 -3.49
C LYS A 255 18.74 19.99 -3.04
N ARG A 256 18.44 20.81 -2.01
CA ARG A 256 19.42 21.73 -1.42
C ARG A 256 20.55 21.00 -0.66
N ILE A 257 20.20 19.93 0.07
CA ILE A 257 21.17 19.18 0.88
C ILE A 257 22.13 18.41 -0.02
N ILE A 258 21.62 17.68 -1.01
CA ILE A 258 22.45 16.84 -1.88
C ILE A 258 23.43 17.63 -2.77
N LYS A 259 23.16 18.92 -3.03
CA LYS A 259 24.07 19.81 -3.77
C LYS A 259 25.29 20.23 -2.95
N LYS A 260 25.27 20.07 -1.61
CA LYS A 260 26.40 20.44 -0.76
C LYS A 260 27.59 19.52 -1.02
N LYS A 261 28.82 20.07 -1.02
CA LYS A 261 30.10 19.36 -1.24
C LYS A 261 30.20 18.05 -0.45
N GLN A 262 29.64 18.02 0.75
CA GLN A 262 29.69 16.87 1.65
C GLN A 262 28.70 15.73 1.34
N TYR A 263 27.90 15.83 0.28
CA TYR A 263 26.90 14.83 -0.11
C TYR A 263 26.87 14.54 -1.62
N ARG A 264 27.21 15.52 -2.46
CA ARG A 264 26.97 15.49 -3.92
C ARG A 264 27.63 14.32 -4.66
N ASP A 265 28.71 13.76 -4.10
CA ASP A 265 29.49 12.72 -4.77
C ASP A 265 28.97 11.30 -4.47
N PHE A 266 28.14 11.14 -3.43
CA PHE A 266 27.64 9.84 -3.00
C PHE A 266 26.13 9.79 -2.69
N VAL A 267 25.39 10.89 -2.92
CA VAL A 267 23.92 10.93 -2.82
C VAL A 267 23.35 11.53 -4.10
N SER A 268 22.42 10.84 -4.71
CA SER A 268 21.69 11.35 -5.88
C SER A 268 20.18 11.21 -5.73
N TYR A 269 19.44 12.08 -6.42
CA TYR A 269 17.98 12.03 -6.52
C TYR A 269 17.59 11.99 -7.98
N ALA A 270 17.00 10.87 -8.42
CA ALA A 270 16.59 10.65 -9.79
C ALA A 270 15.13 11.10 -10.07
N GLY A 271 14.44 11.59 -9.04
CA GLY A 271 13.03 11.94 -9.21
C GLY A 271 12.13 10.72 -9.40
N ARG A 272 10.99 10.96 -10.02
CA ARG A 272 10.09 9.88 -10.41
C ARG A 272 10.66 9.18 -11.65
N ILE A 273 10.80 7.87 -11.57
CA ILE A 273 11.30 7.04 -12.65
C ILE A 273 10.19 6.14 -13.22
N PRO A 274 10.26 5.74 -14.49
CA PRO A 274 9.33 4.79 -15.09
C PRO A 274 9.35 3.43 -14.37
N PHE A 275 8.21 2.73 -14.37
CA PHE A 275 8.11 1.42 -13.74
C PHE A 275 9.16 0.40 -14.20
N PRO A 276 9.47 0.24 -15.51
CA PRO A 276 10.50 -0.69 -15.95
C PRO A 276 11.89 -0.38 -15.37
N ASP A 277 12.24 0.89 -15.22
CA ASP A 277 13.50 1.29 -14.62
C ASP A 277 13.53 1.07 -13.10
N LEU A 278 12.40 1.31 -12.44
CA LEU A 278 12.28 1.05 -11.00
C LEU A 278 12.48 -0.43 -10.69
N LEU A 279 11.87 -1.31 -11.49
CA LEU A 279 12.01 -2.74 -11.35
C LEU A 279 13.48 -3.18 -11.51
N LYS A 280 14.17 -2.63 -12.52
CA LYS A 280 15.60 -2.86 -12.75
C LYS A 280 16.47 -2.33 -11.61
N LEU A 281 16.12 -1.17 -11.04
CA LEU A 281 16.83 -0.62 -9.88
C LEU A 281 16.65 -1.48 -8.63
N TYR A 282 15.49 -2.08 -8.43
CA TYR A 282 15.32 -3.07 -7.37
C TYR A 282 16.25 -4.28 -7.56
N ASP A 283 16.31 -4.85 -8.76
CA ASP A 283 17.17 -5.99 -9.08
C ASP A 283 18.68 -5.67 -8.93
N THR A 284 19.09 -4.44 -9.25
CA THR A 284 20.51 -4.04 -9.26
C THR A 284 20.98 -3.35 -7.99
N ALA A 285 20.10 -2.92 -7.11
CA ALA A 285 20.48 -2.34 -5.83
C ALA A 285 21.05 -3.40 -4.88
N ASP A 286 22.05 -3.02 -4.09
CA ASP A 286 22.59 -3.92 -3.07
C ASP A 286 21.65 -4.05 -1.87
N LEU A 287 21.00 -2.94 -1.49
CA LEU A 287 20.02 -2.86 -0.42
C LEU A 287 18.92 -1.87 -0.76
N THR A 288 17.75 -2.08 -0.18
CA THR A 288 16.71 -1.05 -0.09
C THR A 288 16.52 -0.59 1.34
N CYS A 289 15.95 0.60 1.52
CA CYS A 289 15.62 1.08 2.85
C CYS A 289 14.29 1.83 2.91
N LEU A 290 13.65 1.75 4.09
CA LEU A 290 12.48 2.54 4.42
C LEU A 290 12.51 2.94 5.89
N TRP A 291 12.69 4.23 6.15
CA TRP A 291 12.73 4.80 7.49
C TRP A 291 11.45 5.60 7.74
N SER A 292 10.38 4.89 8.10
CA SER A 292 9.05 5.48 8.29
C SER A 292 8.36 4.90 9.52
N TRP A 293 7.79 5.77 10.34
CA TRP A 293 7.01 5.38 11.53
C TRP A 293 5.50 5.34 11.25
N ILE A 294 5.09 5.73 10.05
CA ILE A 294 3.69 5.76 9.60
C ILE A 294 3.64 5.06 8.24
N GLU A 295 3.48 3.74 8.27
CA GLU A 295 3.41 2.92 7.08
C GLU A 295 2.25 1.93 7.19
N ALA A 296 1.39 1.90 6.18
CA ALA A 296 0.29 0.94 6.17
C ALA A 296 0.82 -0.49 5.98
N GLU A 297 1.74 -0.67 5.03
CA GLU A 297 2.33 -1.98 4.74
C GLU A 297 3.82 -1.86 4.35
N GLY A 298 4.20 -0.91 3.49
CA GLY A 298 5.58 -0.76 3.01
C GLY A 298 5.82 -1.51 1.70
N LEU A 299 4.90 -1.42 0.76
CA LEU A 299 4.92 -2.15 -0.53
C LEU A 299 6.26 -2.07 -1.26
N VAL A 300 6.97 -0.94 -1.18
CA VAL A 300 8.29 -0.76 -1.82
C VAL A 300 9.35 -1.77 -1.33
N LEU A 301 9.21 -2.24 -0.08
CA LEU A 301 10.08 -3.30 0.46
C LEU A 301 9.73 -4.66 -0.14
N LEU A 302 8.43 -4.96 -0.29
CA LEU A 302 7.97 -6.18 -0.96
C LEU A 302 8.39 -6.22 -2.43
N GLU A 303 8.32 -5.07 -3.12
CA GLU A 303 8.76 -4.90 -4.49
C GLU A 303 10.24 -5.22 -4.65
N ALA A 304 11.08 -4.72 -3.74
CA ALA A 304 12.51 -5.03 -3.69
C ALA A 304 12.78 -6.50 -3.34
N MET A 305 12.09 -7.03 -2.34
CA MET A 305 12.19 -8.43 -1.92
C MET A 305 11.84 -9.39 -3.07
N ALA A 306 10.86 -9.05 -3.91
CA ALA A 306 10.49 -9.85 -5.08
C ALA A 306 11.63 -9.95 -6.10
N GLN A 307 12.52 -8.96 -6.16
CA GLN A 307 13.73 -8.95 -6.98
C GLN A 307 14.96 -9.55 -6.27
N GLY A 308 14.80 -10.00 -5.02
CA GLY A 308 15.90 -10.58 -4.24
C GLY A 308 16.78 -9.54 -3.55
N THR A 309 16.31 -8.31 -3.39
CA THR A 309 17.06 -7.25 -2.73
C THR A 309 16.63 -7.14 -1.26
N PRO A 310 17.53 -7.40 -0.30
CA PRO A 310 17.21 -7.31 1.10
C PRO A 310 17.07 -5.86 1.56
N SER A 311 16.44 -5.68 2.73
CA SER A 311 16.04 -4.35 3.18
C SER A 311 16.49 -4.04 4.61
N VAL A 312 16.74 -2.76 4.88
CA VAL A 312 16.86 -2.25 6.25
C VAL A 312 15.76 -1.22 6.48
N GLY A 313 14.95 -1.43 7.51
CA GLY A 313 13.79 -0.59 7.78
C GLY A 313 13.61 -0.24 9.25
N ALA A 314 12.74 0.74 9.54
CA ALA A 314 12.32 1.04 10.90
C ALA A 314 11.55 -0.14 11.50
N ASN A 315 11.81 -0.47 12.77
CA ASN A 315 11.03 -1.46 13.50
C ASN A 315 9.69 -0.87 13.94
N ALA A 316 8.83 -0.59 12.97
CA ALA A 316 7.57 0.09 13.22
C ALA A 316 6.50 -0.26 12.17
N CYS A 317 5.24 -0.18 12.59
CA CYS A 317 4.06 -0.27 11.74
C CYS A 317 4.13 -1.42 10.72
N GLY A 318 3.74 -1.16 9.46
CA GLY A 318 3.73 -2.16 8.39
C GLY A 318 5.11 -2.74 8.06
N ILE A 319 6.20 -1.98 8.25
CA ILE A 319 7.57 -2.43 7.93
C ILE A 319 7.95 -3.66 8.75
N SER A 320 7.60 -3.67 10.05
CA SER A 320 7.90 -4.80 10.96
C SER A 320 7.12 -6.08 10.63
N ASN A 321 6.08 -6.00 9.80
CA ASN A 321 5.34 -7.16 9.33
C ASN A 321 5.95 -7.77 8.05
N ILE A 322 6.78 -7.02 7.33
CA ILE A 322 7.38 -7.45 6.05
C ILE A 322 8.79 -7.99 6.25
N ILE A 323 9.65 -7.23 6.93
CA ILE A 323 11.04 -7.62 7.16
C ILE A 323 11.08 -8.67 8.28
N ARG A 324 11.58 -9.86 7.99
CA ARG A 324 11.96 -10.85 8.98
C ARG A 324 13.38 -10.54 9.44
N HIS A 325 13.47 -9.97 10.65
CA HIS A 325 14.74 -9.50 11.22
C HIS A 325 15.80 -10.63 11.30
N GLY A 326 16.94 -10.43 10.67
CA GLY A 326 18.03 -11.41 10.61
C GLY A 326 17.84 -12.54 9.59
N GLU A 327 16.78 -12.48 8.76
CA GLU A 327 16.49 -13.49 7.73
C GLU A 327 16.33 -12.86 6.33
N THR A 328 15.49 -11.82 6.19
CA THR A 328 15.24 -11.14 4.92
C THR A 328 15.73 -9.70 4.91
N GLY A 329 16.27 -9.23 6.02
CA GLY A 329 16.72 -7.86 6.24
C GLY A 329 16.87 -7.56 7.72
N TYR A 330 17.03 -6.28 8.05
CA TYR A 330 17.12 -5.85 9.43
C TYR A 330 16.08 -4.77 9.78
N LEU A 331 15.54 -4.88 11.00
CA LEU A 331 14.66 -3.90 11.62
C LEU A 331 15.45 -3.09 12.66
N ALA A 332 15.48 -1.77 12.52
CA ALA A 332 16.22 -0.87 13.38
C ALA A 332 15.30 -0.01 14.24
N ASN A 333 15.65 0.17 15.51
CA ASN A 333 14.89 1.00 16.46
C ASN A 333 15.37 2.47 16.50
N ASN A 334 16.55 2.74 15.96
CA ASN A 334 17.13 4.08 15.85
C ASN A 334 18.10 4.16 14.65
N LEU A 335 18.54 5.37 14.33
CA LEU A 335 19.41 5.61 13.17
C LEU A 335 20.80 4.98 13.30
N ASP A 336 21.33 4.82 14.51
CA ASP A 336 22.63 4.16 14.71
C ASP A 336 22.55 2.68 14.38
N GLN A 337 21.53 1.97 14.88
CA GLN A 337 21.26 0.59 14.48
C GLN A 337 21.01 0.46 12.98
N PHE A 338 20.26 1.40 12.39
CA PHE A 338 20.03 1.42 10.95
C PHE A 338 21.36 1.51 10.19
N LYS A 339 22.24 2.43 10.56
CA LYS A 339 23.57 2.60 9.98
C LYS A 339 24.38 1.30 10.09
N ASP A 340 24.44 0.72 11.29
CA ASP A 340 25.23 -0.47 11.56
C ASP A 340 24.75 -1.69 10.73
N TYR A 341 23.44 -1.87 10.59
CA TYR A 341 22.87 -2.91 9.77
C TYR A 341 23.11 -2.70 8.27
N VAL A 342 23.03 -1.47 7.78
CA VAL A 342 23.38 -1.15 6.39
C VAL A 342 24.86 -1.42 6.14
N ILE A 343 25.76 -1.00 7.04
CA ILE A 343 27.21 -1.28 6.93
C ILE A 343 27.46 -2.79 6.92
N LYS A 344 26.83 -3.54 7.82
CA LYS A 344 26.98 -5.00 7.91
C LYS A 344 26.63 -5.65 6.59
N LEU A 345 25.43 -5.38 6.05
CA LEU A 345 24.98 -6.00 4.79
C LEU A 345 25.75 -5.51 3.56
N LEU A 346 26.22 -4.26 3.52
CA LEU A 346 27.04 -3.78 2.42
C LEU A 346 28.49 -4.32 2.44
N LYS A 347 29.02 -4.72 3.61
CA LYS A 347 30.36 -5.32 3.71
C LYS A 347 30.37 -6.82 3.48
N ASP A 348 29.31 -7.51 3.82
CA ASP A 348 29.19 -8.96 3.76
C ASP A 348 28.31 -9.37 2.56
N ASP A 349 28.96 -9.67 1.45
CA ASP A 349 28.29 -10.01 0.19
C ASP A 349 27.56 -11.36 0.27
N ASP A 350 28.11 -12.33 1.02
CA ASP A 350 27.50 -13.66 1.21
C ASP A 350 26.22 -13.54 2.05
N LEU A 351 26.28 -12.86 3.18
CA LEU A 351 25.12 -12.62 4.02
C LEU A 351 24.03 -11.82 3.27
N ARG A 352 24.44 -10.84 2.46
CA ARG A 352 23.50 -10.06 1.64
C ARG A 352 22.81 -10.93 0.59
N ALA A 353 23.55 -11.81 -0.06
CA ALA A 353 23.01 -12.76 -1.04
C ALA A 353 22.06 -13.77 -0.39
N GLU A 354 22.39 -14.30 0.79
CA GLU A 354 21.51 -15.17 1.57
C GLU A 354 20.19 -14.46 1.91
N PHE A 355 20.27 -13.24 2.47
CA PHE A 355 19.08 -12.45 2.80
C PHE A 355 18.23 -12.13 1.57
N GLY A 356 18.87 -11.83 0.44
CA GLY A 356 18.19 -11.59 -0.84
C GLY A 356 17.42 -12.82 -1.32
N LYS A 357 18.01 -14.00 -1.26
CA LYS A 357 17.35 -15.27 -1.60
C LYS A 357 16.16 -15.56 -0.68
N ASN A 358 16.34 -15.36 0.61
CA ASN A 358 15.26 -15.52 1.59
C ASN A 358 14.13 -14.51 1.35
N ALA A 359 14.47 -13.24 1.08
CA ALA A 359 13.53 -12.18 0.76
C ALA A 359 12.69 -12.53 -0.48
N GLN A 360 13.33 -13.00 -1.55
CA GLN A 360 12.64 -13.40 -2.79
C GLN A 360 11.69 -14.58 -2.57
N LYS A 361 12.09 -15.55 -1.74
CA LYS A 361 11.23 -16.69 -1.37
C LYS A 361 10.00 -16.21 -0.60
N VAL A 362 10.18 -15.36 0.41
CA VAL A 362 9.08 -14.82 1.23
C VAL A 362 8.15 -13.97 0.38
N ALA A 363 8.68 -13.17 -0.56
CA ALA A 363 7.88 -12.31 -1.40
C ALA A 363 6.86 -13.06 -2.29
N GLN A 364 7.06 -14.36 -2.58
CA GLN A 364 6.12 -15.15 -3.39
C GLN A 364 4.70 -15.17 -2.78
N ASP A 365 4.60 -15.13 -1.46
CA ASP A 365 3.32 -15.12 -0.73
C ASP A 365 2.54 -13.80 -0.91
N TYR A 366 3.17 -12.79 -1.49
CA TYR A 366 2.62 -11.45 -1.70
C TYR A 366 2.23 -11.16 -3.14
N ARG A 367 2.17 -12.16 -4.02
CA ARG A 367 1.68 -12.00 -5.38
C ARG A 367 0.20 -11.59 -5.39
N VAL A 368 -0.13 -10.50 -6.08
CA VAL A 368 -1.51 -10.02 -6.12
C VAL A 368 -2.45 -11.02 -6.79
N SER A 369 -1.96 -11.83 -7.73
CA SER A 369 -2.75 -12.90 -8.36
C SER A 369 -3.20 -13.97 -7.36
N GLU A 370 -2.36 -14.34 -6.38
CA GLU A 370 -2.73 -15.27 -5.32
C GLU A 370 -3.65 -14.61 -4.28
N ILE A 371 -3.37 -13.37 -3.93
CA ILE A 371 -4.21 -12.56 -3.04
C ILE A 371 -5.62 -12.40 -3.63
N ALA A 372 -5.73 -12.16 -4.93
CA ALA A 372 -7.01 -12.06 -5.62
C ALA A 372 -7.86 -13.34 -5.49
N LYS A 373 -7.24 -14.53 -5.57
CA LYS A 373 -7.94 -15.81 -5.35
C LYS A 373 -8.51 -15.91 -3.92
N THR A 374 -7.76 -15.42 -2.94
CA THR A 374 -8.22 -15.37 -1.55
C THR A 374 -9.38 -14.37 -1.39
N TRP A 375 -9.32 -13.21 -2.06
CA TRP A 375 -10.42 -12.27 -2.09
C TRP A 375 -11.70 -12.85 -2.66
N ILE A 376 -11.63 -13.63 -3.74
CA ILE A 376 -12.81 -14.30 -4.31
C ILE A 376 -13.47 -15.26 -3.30
N LYS A 377 -12.66 -15.98 -2.49
CA LYS A 377 -13.20 -16.82 -1.41
C LYS A 377 -13.88 -15.98 -0.33
N LEU A 378 -13.28 -14.85 0.07
CA LEU A 378 -13.85 -13.92 1.04
C LEU A 378 -15.14 -13.26 0.53
N TYR A 379 -15.22 -12.89 -0.76
CA TYR A 379 -16.45 -12.36 -1.35
C TYR A 379 -17.57 -13.40 -1.33
N ASN A 380 -17.32 -14.62 -1.81
CA ASN A 380 -18.31 -15.69 -1.79
C ASN A 380 -18.80 -16.02 -0.38
N PHE A 381 -17.88 -16.09 0.59
CA PHE A 381 -18.21 -16.26 2.00
C PHE A 381 -19.10 -15.11 2.51
N THR A 382 -18.75 -13.87 2.18
CA THR A 382 -19.52 -12.70 2.62
C THR A 382 -20.93 -12.70 2.04
N ILE A 383 -21.08 -13.01 0.74
CA ILE A 383 -22.36 -13.05 0.04
C ILE A 383 -23.26 -14.15 0.60
N ASN A 384 -22.71 -15.36 0.75
CA ASN A 384 -23.54 -16.55 1.00
C ASN A 384 -23.77 -16.82 2.51
N GLU A 385 -22.83 -16.43 3.37
CA GLU A 385 -22.85 -16.84 4.77
C GLU A 385 -22.92 -15.63 5.72
N LEU A 386 -22.09 -14.60 5.53
CA LEU A 386 -21.96 -13.51 6.48
C LEU A 386 -23.08 -12.47 6.36
N TYR A 387 -23.39 -12.05 5.15
CA TYR A 387 -24.42 -11.03 4.88
C TYR A 387 -25.83 -11.43 5.31
N PRO A 388 -26.29 -12.67 5.10
CA PRO A 388 -27.61 -13.11 5.59
C PRO A 388 -27.81 -12.95 7.11
N LEU A 389 -26.73 -13.04 7.89
CA LEU A 389 -26.77 -12.87 9.36
C LEU A 389 -26.87 -11.41 9.80
N ARG A 390 -26.64 -10.45 8.91
CA ARG A 390 -26.58 -9.04 9.24
C ARG A 390 -27.90 -8.48 9.78
N TYR A 391 -29.02 -8.94 9.26
CA TYR A 391 -30.35 -8.45 9.65
C TYR A 391 -30.73 -8.88 11.07
N ASN A 392 -30.07 -9.89 11.60
CA ASN A 392 -30.29 -10.39 12.95
C ASN A 392 -29.40 -9.64 13.95
N ARG A 393 -29.85 -8.46 14.44
CA ARG A 393 -29.08 -7.57 15.31
C ARG A 393 -28.50 -8.22 16.59
N LYS A 394 -29.00 -9.39 16.99
CA LYS A 394 -28.52 -10.14 18.15
C LYS A 394 -27.18 -10.86 17.90
N ASP A 395 -26.63 -10.84 16.68
CA ASP A 395 -25.67 -11.84 16.23
C ASP A 395 -24.29 -11.30 15.78
N ARG A 396 -23.87 -10.10 16.28
CA ARG A 396 -22.51 -9.62 16.00
C ARG A 396 -21.44 -10.60 16.50
N LYS A 397 -21.65 -11.25 17.63
CA LYS A 397 -20.72 -12.22 18.20
C LYS A 397 -20.58 -13.43 17.27
N THR A 398 -21.67 -13.97 16.77
CA THR A 398 -21.70 -15.06 15.80
C THR A 398 -21.01 -14.68 14.49
N ARG A 399 -21.23 -13.48 13.96
CA ARG A 399 -20.51 -13.00 12.76
C ARG A 399 -19.00 -12.94 12.99
N VAL A 400 -18.54 -12.47 14.14
CA VAL A 400 -17.13 -12.43 14.49
C VAL A 400 -16.53 -13.83 14.55
N GLU A 401 -17.19 -14.77 15.21
CA GLU A 401 -16.72 -16.16 15.30
C GLU A 401 -16.73 -16.85 13.95
N LEU A 402 -17.76 -16.64 13.13
CA LEU A 402 -17.84 -17.20 11.78
C LEU A 402 -16.71 -16.72 10.87
N VAL A 403 -16.36 -15.42 10.93
CA VAL A 403 -15.24 -14.87 10.19
C VAL A 403 -13.93 -15.49 10.68
N LYS A 404 -13.74 -15.64 12.00
CA LYS A 404 -12.54 -16.29 12.54
C LYS A 404 -12.39 -17.71 12.03
N GLU A 405 -13.45 -18.50 12.11
CA GLU A 405 -13.45 -19.90 11.66
C GLU A 405 -13.13 -20.00 10.17
N PHE A 406 -13.79 -19.18 9.35
CA PHE A 406 -13.57 -19.20 7.91
C PHE A 406 -12.12 -18.88 7.52
N ILE A 407 -11.50 -17.84 8.11
CA ILE A 407 -10.15 -17.41 7.74
C ILE A 407 -9.05 -18.36 8.23
N LEU A 408 -9.30 -19.23 9.23
CA LEU A 408 -8.33 -20.26 9.65
C LEU A 408 -7.93 -21.19 8.51
N HIS A 409 -8.78 -21.33 7.49
CA HIS A 409 -8.55 -22.18 6.33
C HIS A 409 -7.98 -21.41 5.12
N LEU A 410 -7.70 -20.12 5.27
CA LEU A 410 -7.15 -19.29 4.20
C LEU A 410 -5.64 -19.05 4.40
N PRO A 411 -4.82 -19.19 3.33
CA PRO A 411 -3.39 -18.91 3.42
C PRO A 411 -3.15 -17.39 3.63
N ASN A 412 -2.18 -17.07 4.49
CA ASN A 412 -1.72 -15.69 4.73
C ASN A 412 -2.81 -14.70 5.18
N VAL A 413 -3.89 -15.21 5.81
CA VAL A 413 -4.97 -14.40 6.40
C VAL A 413 -4.99 -14.63 7.90
N THR A 414 -5.14 -13.55 8.66
CA THR A 414 -5.27 -13.61 10.13
C THR A 414 -6.44 -12.76 10.61
N PHE A 415 -6.98 -13.16 11.78
CA PHE A 415 -8.07 -12.44 12.44
C PHE A 415 -7.54 -11.49 13.51
#